data_0924e658dc53cdefc9de7d951ed4f64f
#
_entry.id   0924e658dc53cdefc9de7d951ed4f64f
#
_cell.length_a   1.000
_cell.length_b   1.000
_cell.length_c   1.000
_cell.angle_alpha   90.00
_cell.angle_beta   90.00
_cell.angle_gamma   90.00
#
_symmetry.space_group_name_H-M   'P 1'
#
loop_
_entity.id
_entity.type
_entity.pdbx_description
1 polymer ?
#
loop_
_entity_poly.entity_id
_entity_poly.type
_entity_poly.pdbx_seq_one_letter_code
_entity_poly.pdbx_strand_id
1 'polypeptide(L)'
;METLSYFLDFVLHIDVHLFELVDQYGMWIYGILFVIVFCETGLVVTPFLPGDSLLFASGVVAGAGLMGYPEIMLVLLAAGISGDAVNYCIGRHVGPPIFSRDSRFIKKEYLLKAHHFYERHGGKAIVLARFIPIVRTFAPFVAGIALMNPAVFFFYNIMGCLLWVGALVSAGFFLGNLAWVRENFSLIVYAIIIISVLPVAIELVRGWLGRGKEAKAGREDGDARL
;
A
#
# COMPACT_ATOMS: atom_id res chain seq x y z
N MET A 1 -14.11 5.94 -22.52
CA MET A 1 -14.29 5.79 -21.07
C MET A 1 -14.28 4.32 -20.64
N GLU A 2 -14.78 3.40 -21.43
CA GLU A 2 -14.80 1.96 -21.14
C GLU A 2 -13.40 1.32 -20.98
N THR A 3 -12.44 1.72 -21.80
CA THR A 3 -11.06 1.19 -21.73
C THR A 3 -10.33 1.60 -20.43
N LEU A 4 -10.62 2.79 -19.91
CA LEU A 4 -10.02 3.24 -18.65
C LEU A 4 -10.67 2.54 -17.45
N SER A 5 -11.99 2.34 -17.48
CA SER A 5 -12.69 1.60 -16.43
C SER A 5 -12.27 0.13 -16.42
N TYR A 6 -12.12 -0.49 -17.60
CA TYR A 6 -11.63 -1.86 -17.74
C TYR A 6 -10.18 -2.02 -17.23
N PHE A 7 -9.33 -1.05 -17.55
CA PHE A 7 -7.95 -1.04 -17.04
C PHE A 7 -7.89 -0.84 -15.52
N LEU A 8 -8.72 0.05 -14.97
CA LEU A 8 -8.81 0.25 -13.52
C LEU A 8 -9.38 -0.98 -12.82
N ASP A 9 -10.40 -1.60 -13.38
CA ASP A 9 -10.99 -2.84 -12.85
C ASP A 9 -9.98 -3.99 -12.88
N PHE A 10 -9.25 -4.14 -13.97
CA PHE A 10 -8.16 -5.12 -14.09
C PHE A 10 -7.05 -4.90 -13.06
N VAL A 11 -6.60 -3.65 -12.86
CA VAL A 11 -5.55 -3.33 -11.88
C VAL A 11 -6.03 -3.51 -10.44
N LEU A 12 -7.30 -3.21 -10.16
CA LEU A 12 -7.90 -3.37 -8.83
C LEU A 12 -8.19 -4.84 -8.48
N HIS A 13 -8.39 -5.69 -9.49
CA HIS A 13 -8.73 -7.11 -9.31
C HIS A 13 -7.65 -8.05 -9.88
N ILE A 14 -6.41 -7.58 -9.96
CA ILE A 14 -5.29 -8.35 -10.52
C ILE A 14 -4.98 -9.61 -9.72
N ASP A 15 -5.28 -9.61 -8.43
CA ASP A 15 -5.18 -10.76 -7.54
C ASP A 15 -6.11 -11.90 -7.96
N VAL A 16 -7.28 -11.60 -8.53
CA VAL A 16 -8.22 -12.58 -9.08
C VAL A 16 -7.69 -13.22 -10.35
N HIS A 17 -7.11 -12.37 -11.22
CA HIS A 17 -6.63 -12.79 -12.54
C HIS A 17 -5.20 -13.33 -12.52
N LEU A 18 -4.54 -13.35 -11.36
CA LEU A 18 -3.13 -13.70 -11.26
C LEU A 18 -2.80 -15.07 -11.82
N PHE A 19 -3.68 -16.06 -11.64
CA PHE A 19 -3.47 -17.40 -12.21
C PHE A 19 -3.56 -17.42 -13.73
N GLU A 20 -4.55 -16.73 -14.29
CA GLU A 20 -4.70 -16.61 -15.74
C GLU A 20 -3.52 -15.84 -16.33
N LEU A 21 -3.06 -14.82 -15.62
CA LEU A 21 -1.88 -14.03 -16.01
C LEU A 21 -0.59 -14.86 -15.98
N VAL A 22 -0.40 -15.72 -14.98
CA VAL A 22 0.79 -16.59 -14.91
C VAL A 22 0.83 -17.53 -16.09
N ASP A 23 -0.29 -18.14 -16.45
CA ASP A 23 -0.41 -19.07 -17.58
C ASP A 23 -0.20 -18.34 -18.93
N GLN A 24 -0.71 -17.13 -19.06
CA GLN A 24 -0.68 -16.34 -20.29
C GLN A 24 0.65 -15.59 -20.50
N TYR A 25 1.22 -15.01 -19.45
CA TYR A 25 2.38 -14.11 -19.54
C TYR A 25 3.69 -14.75 -19.09
N GLY A 26 3.67 -15.94 -18.46
CA GLY A 26 4.91 -16.63 -18.05
C GLY A 26 5.82 -15.75 -17.20
N MET A 27 7.07 -15.55 -17.65
CA MET A 27 8.08 -14.77 -16.92
C MET A 27 7.75 -13.27 -16.78
N TRP A 28 6.93 -12.71 -17.66
CA TRP A 28 6.54 -11.29 -17.60
C TRP A 28 5.72 -10.94 -16.36
N ILE A 29 5.09 -11.93 -15.72
CA ILE A 29 4.30 -11.72 -14.50
C ILE A 29 5.13 -11.13 -13.36
N TYR A 30 6.41 -11.55 -13.24
CA TYR A 30 7.31 -10.98 -12.22
C TYR A 30 7.54 -9.48 -12.44
N GLY A 31 7.64 -9.04 -13.70
CA GLY A 31 7.76 -7.63 -14.06
C GLY A 31 6.48 -6.85 -13.73
N ILE A 32 5.32 -7.42 -14.02
CA ILE A 32 4.00 -6.82 -13.71
C ILE A 32 3.85 -6.64 -12.20
N LEU A 33 4.13 -7.70 -11.43
CA LEU A 33 4.07 -7.65 -9.96
C LEU A 33 5.04 -6.61 -9.39
N PHE A 34 6.27 -6.55 -9.93
CA PHE A 34 7.24 -5.52 -9.55
C PHE A 34 6.67 -4.12 -9.75
N VAL A 35 6.16 -3.81 -10.95
CA VAL A 35 5.65 -2.48 -11.29
C VAL A 35 4.48 -2.08 -10.38
N ILE A 36 3.54 -3.01 -10.13
CA ILE A 36 2.37 -2.72 -9.31
C ILE A 36 2.79 -2.40 -7.88
N VAL A 37 3.59 -3.26 -7.24
CA VAL A 37 4.04 -3.04 -5.85
C VAL A 37 4.96 -1.84 -5.76
N PHE A 38 5.81 -1.60 -6.75
CA PHE A 38 6.65 -0.41 -6.84
C PHE A 38 5.81 0.88 -6.93
N CYS A 39 4.78 0.89 -7.78
CA CYS A 39 3.89 2.05 -7.91
C CYS A 39 3.08 2.29 -6.62
N GLU A 40 2.58 1.22 -5.99
CA GLU A 40 1.84 1.33 -4.74
C GLU A 40 2.68 1.94 -3.60
N THR A 41 3.92 1.48 -3.44
CA THR A 41 4.81 1.94 -2.35
C THR A 41 5.52 3.24 -2.70
N GLY A 42 5.82 3.46 -3.99
CA GLY A 42 6.61 4.60 -4.46
C GLY A 42 5.79 5.87 -4.72
N LEU A 43 4.51 5.72 -5.07
CA LEU A 43 3.63 6.84 -5.38
C LEU A 43 2.71 7.13 -4.20
N VAL A 44 2.83 8.34 -3.63
CA VAL A 44 1.99 8.79 -2.50
C VAL A 44 0.49 8.83 -2.85
N VAL A 45 0.16 8.84 -4.14
CA VAL A 45 -1.19 9.09 -4.68
C VAL A 45 -2.02 7.81 -4.83
N THR A 46 -1.43 6.63 -4.69
CA THR A 46 -2.08 5.35 -4.98
C THR A 46 -2.26 4.42 -3.76
N PRO A 47 -2.83 4.88 -2.62
CA PRO A 47 -3.06 4.01 -1.45
C PRO A 47 -4.16 2.96 -1.67
N PHE A 48 -4.76 2.92 -2.86
CA PHE A 48 -5.90 2.05 -3.18
C PHE A 48 -5.50 0.79 -3.96
N LEU A 49 -4.22 0.60 -4.30
CA LEU A 49 -3.78 -0.63 -4.96
C LEU A 49 -3.77 -1.79 -3.95
N PRO A 50 -4.21 -2.99 -4.36
CA PRO A 50 -4.36 -4.15 -3.46
C PRO A 50 -3.03 -4.87 -3.19
N GLY A 51 -2.00 -4.14 -2.70
CA GLY A 51 -0.65 -4.70 -2.52
C GLY A 51 -0.58 -5.86 -1.53
N ASP A 52 -1.28 -5.75 -0.40
CA ASP A 52 -1.27 -6.83 0.61
C ASP A 52 -1.89 -8.11 0.08
N SER A 53 -3.05 -8.00 -0.59
CA SER A 53 -3.71 -9.14 -1.21
C SER A 53 -2.88 -9.70 -2.36
N LEU A 54 -2.20 -8.84 -3.14
CA LEU A 54 -1.33 -9.25 -4.22
C LEU A 54 -0.10 -10.03 -3.72
N LEU A 55 0.55 -9.58 -2.64
CA LEU A 55 1.65 -10.29 -2.00
C LEU A 55 1.20 -11.68 -1.52
N PHE A 56 0.07 -11.72 -0.84
CA PHE A 56 -0.48 -12.98 -0.34
C PHE A 56 -0.88 -13.92 -1.48
N ALA A 57 -1.61 -13.42 -2.50
CA ALA A 57 -2.01 -14.20 -3.67
C ALA A 57 -0.79 -14.72 -4.45
N SER A 58 0.26 -13.91 -4.61
CA SER A 58 1.52 -14.33 -5.21
C SER A 58 2.17 -15.49 -4.45
N GLY A 59 2.10 -15.46 -3.11
CA GLY A 59 2.53 -16.56 -2.25
C GLY A 59 1.71 -17.83 -2.49
N VAL A 60 0.37 -17.73 -2.60
CA VAL A 60 -0.52 -18.86 -2.88
C VAL A 60 -0.21 -19.49 -4.24
N VAL A 61 0.01 -18.66 -5.27
CA VAL A 61 0.40 -19.12 -6.62
C VAL A 61 1.74 -19.84 -6.60
N ALA A 62 2.70 -19.33 -5.84
CA ALA A 62 3.99 -19.99 -5.65
C ALA A 62 3.85 -21.32 -4.88
N GLY A 63 2.98 -21.38 -3.86
CA GLY A 63 2.65 -22.61 -3.13
C GLY A 63 1.95 -23.65 -4.00
N ALA A 64 1.17 -23.22 -4.99
CA ALA A 64 0.57 -24.08 -5.98
C ALA A 64 1.58 -24.64 -7.03
N GLY A 65 2.83 -24.15 -6.99
CA GLY A 65 3.90 -24.58 -7.90
C GLY A 65 3.92 -23.92 -9.29
N LEU A 66 3.12 -22.86 -9.47
CA LEU A 66 3.01 -22.11 -10.72
C LEU A 66 4.07 -21.00 -10.85
N MET A 67 4.63 -20.56 -9.73
CA MET A 67 5.71 -19.57 -9.68
C MET A 67 6.80 -20.01 -8.71
N GLY A 68 8.05 -19.57 -8.96
CA GLY A 68 9.16 -19.82 -8.03
C GLY A 68 9.04 -18.95 -6.78
N TYR A 69 9.02 -19.56 -5.60
CA TYR A 69 8.94 -18.84 -4.32
C TYR A 69 10.12 -17.88 -4.09
N PRO A 70 11.40 -18.28 -4.30
CA PRO A 70 12.54 -17.38 -4.11
C PRO A 70 12.53 -16.22 -5.12
N GLU A 71 12.14 -16.45 -6.36
CA GLU A 71 12.08 -15.44 -7.41
C GLU A 71 11.04 -14.37 -7.06
N ILE A 72 9.83 -14.80 -6.64
CA ILE A 72 8.76 -13.88 -6.28
C ILE A 72 9.12 -13.08 -5.02
N MET A 73 9.76 -13.73 -4.05
CA MET A 73 10.23 -13.08 -2.84
C MET A 73 11.23 -11.97 -3.17
N LEU A 74 12.21 -12.24 -4.03
CA LEU A 74 13.22 -11.26 -4.44
C LEU A 74 12.61 -10.10 -5.21
N VAL A 75 11.71 -10.38 -6.15
CA VAL A 75 11.06 -9.36 -6.98
C VAL A 75 10.21 -8.41 -6.11
N LEU A 76 9.39 -8.96 -5.22
CA LEU A 76 8.52 -8.16 -4.35
C LEU A 76 9.30 -7.37 -3.29
N LEU A 77 10.38 -7.94 -2.75
CA LEU A 77 11.30 -7.22 -1.87
C LEU A 77 11.97 -6.06 -2.61
N ALA A 78 12.49 -6.30 -3.81
CA ALA A 78 13.10 -5.26 -4.62
C ALA A 78 12.10 -4.14 -4.96
N ALA A 79 10.86 -4.48 -5.31
CA ALA A 79 9.79 -3.53 -5.60
C ALA A 79 9.45 -2.67 -4.37
N GLY A 80 9.21 -3.29 -3.21
CA GLY A 80 8.85 -2.57 -1.99
C GLY A 80 9.98 -1.68 -1.47
N ILE A 81 11.24 -2.18 -1.47
CA ILE A 81 12.40 -1.40 -1.02
C ILE A 81 12.65 -0.21 -1.95
N SER A 82 12.64 -0.43 -3.27
CA SER A 82 12.90 0.64 -4.24
C SER A 82 11.76 1.65 -4.32
N GLY A 83 10.50 1.19 -4.20
CA GLY A 83 9.34 2.07 -4.15
C GLY A 83 9.41 3.05 -2.97
N ASP A 84 9.59 2.53 -1.76
CA ASP A 84 9.75 3.39 -0.57
C ASP A 84 10.97 4.31 -0.65
N ALA A 85 12.07 3.83 -1.26
CA ALA A 85 13.26 4.65 -1.47
C ALA A 85 12.95 5.86 -2.36
N VAL A 86 12.22 5.64 -3.46
CA VAL A 86 11.76 6.72 -4.36
C VAL A 86 10.84 7.67 -3.62
N ASN A 87 9.87 7.15 -2.88
CA ASN A 87 8.94 7.93 -2.09
C ASN A 87 9.65 8.81 -1.04
N TYR A 88 10.62 8.24 -0.31
CA TYR A 88 11.48 8.98 0.61
C TYR A 88 12.29 10.06 -0.11
N CYS A 89 12.90 9.76 -1.26
CA CYS A 89 13.66 10.71 -2.04
C CYS A 89 12.78 11.87 -2.53
N ILE A 90 11.58 11.60 -3.01
CA ILE A 90 10.60 12.62 -3.39
C ILE A 90 10.31 13.54 -2.19
N GLY A 91 9.99 12.97 -1.03
CA GLY A 91 9.75 13.72 0.20
C GLY A 91 10.93 14.60 0.60
N ARG A 92 12.15 14.07 0.50
CA ARG A 92 13.39 14.77 0.84
C ARG A 92 13.70 15.95 -0.09
N HIS A 93 13.38 15.83 -1.37
CA HIS A 93 13.61 16.90 -2.36
C HIS A 93 12.49 17.95 -2.34
N VAL A 94 11.25 17.51 -2.15
CA VAL A 94 10.06 18.38 -2.18
C VAL A 94 9.88 19.12 -0.86
N GLY A 95 10.26 18.51 0.26
CA GLY A 95 10.08 19.08 1.61
C GLY A 95 10.72 20.44 1.79
N PRO A 96 12.06 20.59 1.71
CA PRO A 96 12.75 21.84 1.99
C PRO A 96 12.25 23.05 1.18
N PRO A 97 12.00 22.97 -0.15
CA PRO A 97 11.47 24.07 -0.93
C PRO A 97 10.05 24.52 -0.54
N ILE A 98 9.19 23.56 -0.11
CA ILE A 98 7.82 23.89 0.31
C ILE A 98 7.83 24.71 1.60
N PHE A 99 8.81 24.46 2.48
CA PHE A 99 8.92 25.15 3.78
C PHE A 99 9.70 26.47 3.73
N SER A 100 10.51 26.67 2.67
CA SER A 100 11.23 27.95 2.46
C SER A 100 10.32 29.05 1.89
N ARG A 101 9.27 28.69 1.18
CA ARG A 101 8.19 29.60 0.79
C ARG A 101 7.12 29.55 1.88
N ASP A 102 6.62 30.71 2.34
CA ASP A 102 5.41 30.78 3.19
C ASP A 102 4.22 30.16 2.44
N SER A 103 4.23 28.85 2.38
CA SER A 103 3.20 28.06 1.70
C SER A 103 1.97 28.03 2.59
N ARG A 104 0.89 28.60 2.06
CA ARG A 104 -0.43 28.66 2.70
C ARG A 104 -0.99 27.27 3.03
N PHE A 105 -0.38 26.19 2.49
CA PHE A 105 -0.89 24.83 2.55
C PHE A 105 -0.23 23.95 3.62
N ILE A 106 1.04 24.21 3.99
CA ILE A 106 1.74 23.38 4.97
C ILE A 106 2.44 24.27 6.00
N LYS A 107 1.96 24.22 7.23
CA LYS A 107 2.54 24.98 8.35
C LYS A 107 3.85 24.35 8.81
N LYS A 108 4.87 25.18 9.08
CA LYS A 108 6.17 24.75 9.65
C LYS A 108 6.03 23.89 10.91
N GLU A 109 4.95 24.09 11.65
CA GLU A 109 4.62 23.31 12.85
C GLU A 109 4.47 21.80 12.58
N TYR A 110 3.86 21.41 11.45
CA TYR A 110 3.69 20.00 11.09
C TYR A 110 5.03 19.33 10.73
N LEU A 111 5.94 20.07 10.09
CA LEU A 111 7.30 19.60 9.82
C LEU A 111 8.07 19.33 11.12
N LEU A 112 8.04 20.30 12.04
CA LEU A 112 8.71 20.15 13.35
C LEU A 112 8.12 18.97 14.12
N LYS A 113 6.79 18.79 14.11
CA LYS A 113 6.14 17.61 14.72
C LYS A 113 6.61 16.32 14.10
N ALA A 114 6.68 16.23 12.76
CA ALA A 114 7.17 15.06 12.06
C ALA A 114 8.65 14.78 12.37
N HIS A 115 9.49 15.83 12.36
CA HIS A 115 10.90 15.72 12.70
C HIS A 115 11.09 15.18 14.13
N HIS A 116 10.44 15.79 15.12
CA HIS A 116 10.49 15.32 16.52
C HIS A 116 9.92 13.91 16.68
N PHE A 117 8.89 13.54 15.91
CA PHE A 117 8.35 12.20 15.92
C PHE A 117 9.39 11.16 15.49
N TYR A 118 10.11 11.42 14.36
CA TYR A 118 11.17 10.53 13.90
C TYR A 118 12.43 10.57 14.75
N GLU A 119 12.77 11.70 15.37
CA GLU A 119 13.84 11.78 16.37
C GLU A 119 13.53 10.92 17.60
N ARG A 120 12.29 10.97 18.10
CA ARG A 120 11.88 10.24 19.30
C ARG A 120 11.69 8.74 19.07
N HIS A 121 11.09 8.34 17.95
CA HIS A 121 10.75 6.94 17.66
C HIS A 121 11.77 6.26 16.75
N GLY A 122 12.62 7.05 16.10
CA GLY A 122 13.65 6.55 15.19
C GLY A 122 13.08 5.77 14.01
N GLY A 123 13.89 4.88 13.46
CA GLY A 123 13.51 4.06 12.33
C GLY A 123 12.45 3.00 12.62
N LYS A 124 12.21 2.66 13.90
CA LYS A 124 11.12 1.74 14.29
C LYS A 124 9.76 2.20 13.78
N ALA A 125 9.55 3.52 13.69
CA ALA A 125 8.33 4.10 13.14
C ALA A 125 8.10 3.69 11.68
N ILE A 126 9.17 3.57 10.87
CA ILE A 126 9.07 3.11 9.45
C ILE A 126 8.59 1.65 9.39
N VAL A 127 9.14 0.78 10.25
CA VAL A 127 8.72 -0.63 10.28
C VAL A 127 7.26 -0.76 10.73
N LEU A 128 6.87 -0.08 11.81
CA LEU A 128 5.50 -0.15 12.35
C LEU A 128 4.46 0.46 11.39
N ALA A 129 4.81 1.57 10.76
CA ALA A 129 3.95 2.24 9.78
C ALA A 129 3.54 1.29 8.64
N ARG A 130 4.40 0.35 8.26
CA ARG A 130 4.19 -0.58 7.15
C ARG A 130 3.00 -1.53 7.37
N PHE A 131 2.64 -1.78 8.63
CA PHE A 131 1.50 -2.63 9.01
C PHE A 131 0.17 -1.86 9.09
N ILE A 132 0.19 -0.56 8.87
CA ILE A 132 -1.02 0.28 8.87
C ILE A 132 -1.24 0.77 7.42
N PRO A 133 -2.28 0.30 6.71
CA PRO A 133 -2.43 0.46 5.25
C PRO A 133 -2.25 1.90 4.74
N ILE A 134 -2.90 2.87 5.35
CA ILE A 134 -2.80 4.29 4.94
C ILE A 134 -1.45 4.88 5.33
N VAL A 135 -0.97 4.59 6.56
CA VAL A 135 0.25 5.19 7.10
C VAL A 135 1.49 4.74 6.33
N ARG A 136 1.52 3.50 5.84
CA ARG A 136 2.67 2.93 5.13
C ARG A 136 3.04 3.71 3.87
N THR A 137 2.05 4.19 3.11
CA THR A 137 2.30 4.94 1.87
C THR A 137 2.83 6.34 2.13
N PHE A 138 2.45 6.94 3.27
CA PHE A 138 2.88 8.28 3.64
C PHE A 138 4.16 8.31 4.49
N ALA A 139 4.44 7.26 5.25
CA ALA A 139 5.56 7.24 6.20
C ALA A 139 6.92 7.49 5.53
N PRO A 140 7.31 6.87 4.39
CA PRO A 140 8.55 7.16 3.69
C PRO A 140 8.62 8.61 3.20
N PHE A 141 7.53 9.14 2.66
CA PHE A 141 7.44 10.52 2.20
C PHE A 141 7.65 11.52 3.35
N VAL A 142 6.95 11.32 4.47
CA VAL A 142 7.05 12.17 5.67
C VAL A 142 8.45 12.06 6.29
N ALA A 143 9.06 10.86 6.31
CA ALA A 143 10.45 10.68 6.76
C ALA A 143 11.43 11.47 5.87
N GLY A 144 11.19 11.50 4.56
CA GLY A 144 11.94 12.31 3.62
C GLY A 144 11.80 13.80 3.90
N ILE A 145 10.57 14.30 4.05
CA ILE A 145 10.27 15.70 4.42
C ILE A 145 10.93 16.08 5.73
N ALA A 146 10.88 15.20 6.73
CA ALA A 146 11.49 15.41 8.05
C ALA A 146 13.03 15.33 8.03
N LEU A 147 13.65 15.12 6.86
CA LEU A 147 15.10 14.99 6.68
C LEU A 147 15.73 13.88 7.54
N MET A 148 14.99 12.80 7.76
CA MET A 148 15.51 11.62 8.46
C MET A 148 16.83 11.17 7.83
N ASN A 149 17.78 10.71 8.64
CA ASN A 149 19.05 10.20 8.13
C ASN A 149 18.84 9.05 7.12
N PRO A 150 19.38 9.15 5.89
CA PRO A 150 19.16 8.14 4.84
C PRO A 150 19.59 6.74 5.26
N ALA A 151 20.75 6.59 5.90
CA ALA A 151 21.24 5.28 6.30
C ALA A 151 20.30 4.60 7.31
N VAL A 152 19.75 5.37 8.25
CA VAL A 152 18.76 4.90 9.21
C VAL A 152 17.47 4.54 8.49
N PHE A 153 16.98 5.39 7.57
CA PHE A 153 15.79 5.10 6.78
C PHE A 153 15.95 3.80 5.99
N PHE A 154 17.02 3.66 5.19
CA PHE A 154 17.24 2.48 4.36
C PHE A 154 17.36 1.19 5.18
N PHE A 155 18.05 1.23 6.32
CA PHE A 155 18.15 0.06 7.20
C PHE A 155 16.77 -0.43 7.66
N TYR A 156 15.95 0.49 8.20
CA TYR A 156 14.62 0.14 8.69
C TYR A 156 13.61 -0.12 7.57
N ASN A 157 13.80 0.47 6.40
CA ASN A 157 13.03 0.18 5.20
C ASN A 157 13.24 -1.29 4.76
N ILE A 158 14.50 -1.73 4.66
CA ILE A 158 14.84 -3.13 4.32
C ILE A 158 14.26 -4.08 5.36
N MET A 159 14.46 -3.82 6.66
CA MET A 159 13.93 -4.65 7.73
C MET A 159 12.40 -4.74 7.70
N GLY A 160 11.73 -3.60 7.53
CA GLY A 160 10.28 -3.55 7.43
C GLY A 160 9.74 -4.27 6.20
N CYS A 161 10.44 -4.14 5.06
CA CYS A 161 10.08 -4.82 3.82
C CYS A 161 10.24 -6.35 3.95
N LEU A 162 11.35 -6.80 4.53
CA LEU A 162 11.57 -8.23 4.81
C LEU A 162 10.46 -8.83 5.69
N LEU A 163 10.05 -8.11 6.75
CA LEU A 163 8.98 -8.56 7.62
C LEU A 163 7.63 -8.57 6.90
N TRP A 164 7.29 -7.53 6.17
CA TRP A 164 6.00 -7.38 5.51
C TRP A 164 5.84 -8.34 4.33
N VAL A 165 6.76 -8.33 3.35
CA VAL A 165 6.74 -9.23 2.19
C VAL A 165 6.95 -10.66 2.65
N GLY A 166 7.92 -10.89 3.54
CA GLY A 166 8.20 -12.22 4.09
C GLY A 166 7.00 -12.83 4.78
N ALA A 167 6.29 -12.07 5.62
CA ALA A 167 5.10 -12.57 6.31
C ALA A 167 3.97 -12.91 5.33
N LEU A 168 3.62 -11.98 4.42
CA LEU A 168 2.46 -12.16 3.52
C LEU A 168 2.72 -13.22 2.45
N VAL A 169 3.88 -13.19 1.79
CA VAL A 169 4.22 -14.17 0.75
C VAL A 169 4.39 -15.56 1.36
N SER A 170 5.05 -15.67 2.53
CA SER A 170 5.19 -16.99 3.18
C SER A 170 3.86 -17.51 3.68
N ALA A 171 3.02 -16.68 4.27
CA ALA A 171 1.66 -17.09 4.68
C ALA A 171 0.86 -17.61 3.47
N GLY A 172 0.89 -16.89 2.34
CA GLY A 172 0.28 -17.34 1.10
C GLY A 172 0.87 -18.66 0.60
N PHE A 173 2.19 -18.79 0.61
CA PHE A 173 2.89 -20.00 0.15
C PHE A 173 2.52 -21.24 0.97
N PHE A 174 2.51 -21.14 2.30
CA PHE A 174 2.12 -22.26 3.15
C PHE A 174 0.66 -22.64 2.98
N LEU A 175 -0.22 -21.65 2.86
CA LEU A 175 -1.65 -21.88 2.58
C LEU A 175 -1.86 -22.49 1.19
N GLY A 176 -1.18 -22.01 0.15
CA GLY A 176 -1.26 -22.53 -1.21
C GLY A 176 -0.81 -23.99 -1.36
N ASN A 177 0.03 -24.50 -0.44
CA ASN A 177 0.45 -25.89 -0.40
C ASN A 177 -0.61 -26.85 0.20
N LEU A 178 -1.64 -26.34 0.87
CA LEU A 178 -2.69 -27.19 1.46
C LEU A 178 -3.58 -27.75 0.34
N ALA A 179 -3.82 -29.07 0.34
CA ALA A 179 -4.65 -29.73 -0.66
C ALA A 179 -6.06 -29.10 -0.72
N TRP A 180 -6.65 -28.79 0.44
CA TRP A 180 -7.95 -28.11 0.52
C TRP A 180 -7.96 -26.75 -0.17
N VAL A 181 -6.85 -25.99 -0.09
CA VAL A 181 -6.70 -24.67 -0.74
C VAL A 181 -6.65 -24.82 -2.25
N ARG A 182 -5.95 -25.84 -2.75
CA ARG A 182 -5.88 -26.13 -4.19
C ARG A 182 -7.22 -26.55 -4.76
N GLU A 183 -7.99 -27.33 -4.02
CA GLU A 183 -9.33 -27.79 -4.41
C GLU A 183 -10.39 -26.67 -4.35
N ASN A 184 -10.23 -25.72 -3.42
CA ASN A 184 -11.17 -24.62 -3.19
C ASN A 184 -10.55 -23.24 -3.52
N PHE A 185 -9.64 -23.19 -4.49
CA PHE A 185 -8.86 -22.01 -4.79
C PHE A 185 -9.73 -20.77 -5.07
N SER A 186 -10.77 -20.90 -5.88
CA SER A 186 -11.70 -19.81 -6.21
C SER A 186 -12.34 -19.20 -4.95
N LEU A 187 -12.66 -20.03 -3.95
CA LEU A 187 -13.28 -19.57 -2.70
C LEU A 187 -12.29 -18.74 -1.88
N ILE A 188 -11.00 -19.09 -1.92
CA ILE A 188 -9.93 -18.35 -1.23
C ILE A 188 -9.66 -17.01 -1.91
N VAL A 189 -9.63 -17.00 -3.24
CA VAL A 189 -9.52 -15.75 -4.02
C VAL A 189 -10.67 -14.81 -3.68
N TYR A 190 -11.92 -15.29 -3.67
CA TYR A 190 -13.06 -14.46 -3.25
C TYR A 190 -12.94 -13.96 -1.82
N ALA A 191 -12.47 -14.79 -0.89
CA ALA A 191 -12.25 -14.37 0.50
C ALA A 191 -11.18 -13.26 0.62
N ILE A 192 -10.09 -13.38 -0.13
CA ILE A 192 -9.02 -12.36 -0.18
C ILE A 192 -9.58 -11.03 -0.71
N ILE A 193 -10.36 -11.08 -1.79
CA ILE A 193 -10.99 -9.89 -2.38
C ILE A 193 -11.91 -9.21 -1.36
N ILE A 194 -12.79 -9.98 -0.73
CA ILE A 194 -13.74 -9.45 0.25
C ILE A 194 -12.97 -8.79 1.40
N ILE A 195 -11.94 -9.43 1.93
CA ILE A 195 -11.11 -8.89 3.02
C ILE A 195 -10.39 -7.62 2.59
N SER A 196 -9.91 -7.53 1.35
CA SER A 196 -9.19 -6.37 0.81
C SER A 196 -10.10 -5.19 0.51
N VAL A 197 -11.30 -5.45 -0.02
CA VAL A 197 -12.28 -4.41 -0.40
C VAL A 197 -13.08 -3.91 0.82
N LEU A 198 -13.28 -4.76 1.83
CA LEU A 198 -14.10 -4.45 2.99
C LEU A 198 -13.67 -3.17 3.75
N PRO A 199 -12.37 -2.92 4.05
CA PRO A 199 -11.95 -1.68 4.71
C PRO A 199 -12.26 -0.44 3.88
N VAL A 200 -12.01 -0.50 2.58
CA VAL A 200 -12.28 0.60 1.64
C VAL A 200 -13.78 0.88 1.54
N ALA A 201 -14.60 -0.16 1.44
CA ALA A 201 -16.06 -0.06 1.41
C ALA A 201 -16.60 0.54 2.72
N ILE A 202 -16.06 0.12 3.88
CA ILE A 202 -16.45 0.66 5.19
C ILE A 202 -16.11 2.16 5.29
N GLU A 203 -14.93 2.58 4.83
CA GLU A 203 -14.52 3.99 4.85
C GLU A 203 -15.38 4.84 3.91
N LEU A 204 -15.67 4.36 2.70
CA LEU A 204 -16.55 5.04 1.76
C LEU A 204 -17.98 5.21 2.33
N VAL A 205 -18.53 4.15 2.92
CA VAL A 205 -19.86 4.19 3.55
C VAL A 205 -19.87 5.15 4.77
N ARG A 206 -18.84 5.12 5.61
CA ARG A 206 -18.69 6.06 6.74
C ARG A 206 -18.58 7.50 6.28
N GLY A 207 -17.80 7.76 5.22
CA GLY A 207 -17.66 9.10 4.62
C GLY A 207 -18.98 9.61 4.04
N TRP A 208 -19.78 8.72 3.43
CA TRP A 208 -21.09 9.07 2.87
C TRP A 208 -22.13 9.34 3.97
N LEU A 209 -22.16 8.52 5.02
CA LEU A 209 -23.03 8.70 6.19
C LEU A 209 -22.65 9.93 7.03
N GLY A 210 -21.36 10.28 7.11
CA GLY A 210 -20.86 11.48 7.80
C GLY A 210 -21.34 12.77 7.13
N ARG A 211 -21.27 12.83 5.80
CA ARG A 211 -21.77 13.98 5.02
C ARG A 211 -23.28 14.22 5.17
N GLY A 212 -24.05 13.15 5.35
CA GLY A 212 -25.49 13.24 5.59
C GLY A 212 -25.86 13.86 6.95
N LYS A 213 -25.00 13.72 7.96
CA LYS A 213 -25.22 14.33 9.30
C LYS A 213 -24.87 15.81 9.34
N GLU A 214 -23.79 16.23 8.67
CA GLU A 214 -23.42 17.66 8.59
C GLU A 214 -24.43 18.47 7.76
N ALA A 215 -25.00 17.89 6.70
CA ALA A 215 -26.05 18.53 5.90
C ALA A 215 -27.38 18.71 6.67
N LYS A 216 -27.69 17.82 7.63
CA LYS A 216 -28.86 17.97 8.51
C LYS A 216 -28.64 18.99 9.62
N ALA A 217 -27.48 18.99 10.27
CA ALA A 217 -27.16 19.95 11.33
C ALA A 217 -27.12 21.40 10.81
N GLY A 218 -26.57 21.61 9.58
CA GLY A 218 -26.56 22.94 8.96
C GLY A 218 -27.96 23.47 8.53
N ARG A 219 -28.96 22.58 8.39
CA ARG A 219 -30.36 23.00 8.12
C ARG A 219 -31.11 23.39 9.38
N GLU A 220 -30.87 22.71 10.50
CA GLU A 220 -31.50 23.01 11.78
C GLU A 220 -31.00 24.34 12.38
N ASP A 221 -29.71 24.68 12.21
CA ASP A 221 -29.15 25.97 12.63
C ASP A 221 -29.58 27.14 11.72
N GLY A 222 -29.96 26.90 10.49
CA GLY A 222 -30.50 27.91 9.56
C GLY A 222 -31.93 28.30 9.86
N ASP A 223 -32.75 27.33 10.28
CA ASP A 223 -34.18 27.56 10.63
C ASP A 223 -34.38 28.19 12.03
N ALA A 224 -33.40 28.07 12.92
CA ALA A 224 -33.45 28.68 14.25
C ALA A 224 -33.07 30.18 14.29
N ARG A 225 -32.66 30.76 13.14
CA ARG A 225 -32.24 32.17 13.02
C ARG A 225 -33.20 33.05 12.21
N LEU A 226 -34.36 32.54 11.82
CA LEU A 226 -35.47 33.29 11.23
C LEU A 226 -36.62 33.46 12.27
#